data_e1d46810f823a503fafb55e04752f4ea
#
_entry.id   e1d46810f823a503fafb55e04752f4ea
#
_cell.length_a   1.000
_cell.length_b   1.000
_cell.length_c   1.000
_cell.angle_alpha   90.00
_cell.angle_beta   90.00
_cell.angle_gamma   90.00
#
_symmetry.space_group_name_H-M   'P 1'
#
loop_
_entity.id
_entity.type
_entity.pdbx_description
1 polymer ?
#
loop_
_entity_poly.entity_id
_entity_poly.type
_entity_poly.pdbx_seq_one_letter_code
_entity_poly.pdbx_strand_id
1 'polypeptide(L)'
;MNSKVTTDLSFGRDNEIRVKQRLQRLFGPLEETDAMDEFDFKNDNFYIELKTRRVTKNKYHTTMVGENKVVKGFEHQLAGKRVFFVFDFVDCMCIWELDRDEYEVRHGGRTDRGIAEIKSYCYIHRNYLLDVKEDADKITAERTEAGSHHEEAVRQAAQQDAGRDHQAQPEE
;
A
#
# COMPACT_ATOMS: atom_id res chain seq x y z
N MET A 1 -29.94 -9.02 -10.45
CA MET A 1 -28.72 -8.54 -9.77
C MET A 1 -28.77 -8.99 -8.32
N ASN A 2 -27.68 -9.56 -7.83
CA ASN A 2 -27.64 -10.21 -6.50
C ASN A 2 -27.64 -9.12 -5.41
N SER A 3 -28.60 -9.09 -4.48
CA SER A 3 -28.79 -8.04 -3.47
C SER A 3 -27.52 -7.80 -2.60
N LYS A 4 -26.71 -8.82 -2.38
CA LYS A 4 -25.42 -8.70 -1.67
C LYS A 4 -24.40 -7.84 -2.40
N VAL A 5 -24.32 -7.92 -3.72
CA VAL A 5 -23.37 -7.14 -4.53
C VAL A 5 -23.74 -5.65 -4.47
N THR A 6 -25.02 -5.32 -4.55
CA THR A 6 -25.50 -3.93 -4.48
C THR A 6 -25.23 -3.32 -3.10
N THR A 7 -25.45 -4.07 -2.03
CA THR A 7 -25.18 -3.63 -0.64
C THR A 7 -23.68 -3.46 -0.38
N ASP A 8 -22.82 -4.32 -0.95
CA ASP A 8 -21.38 -4.22 -0.81
C ASP A 8 -20.82 -2.99 -1.55
N LEU A 9 -21.35 -2.66 -2.72
CA LEU A 9 -20.94 -1.49 -3.52
C LEU A 9 -21.37 -0.18 -2.87
N SER A 10 -22.62 -0.06 -2.38
CA SER A 10 -23.08 1.15 -1.68
C SER A 10 -22.30 1.39 -0.39
N PHE A 11 -22.07 0.34 0.40
CA PHE A 11 -21.27 0.43 1.63
C PHE A 11 -19.83 0.89 1.35
N GLY A 12 -19.22 0.40 0.27
CA GLY A 12 -17.87 0.83 -0.15
C GLY A 12 -17.84 2.33 -0.44
N ARG A 13 -18.77 2.81 -1.28
CA ARG A 13 -18.81 4.21 -1.71
C ARG A 13 -19.11 5.19 -0.57
N ASP A 14 -20.06 4.88 0.30
CA ASP A 14 -20.36 5.73 1.47
C ASP A 14 -19.16 5.83 2.40
N ASN A 15 -18.40 4.75 2.54
CA ASN A 15 -17.20 4.72 3.34
C ASN A 15 -16.06 5.53 2.70
N GLU A 16 -15.90 5.46 1.38
CA GLU A 16 -14.90 6.26 0.63
C GLU A 16 -15.10 7.76 0.88
N ILE A 17 -16.33 8.26 0.80
CA ILE A 17 -16.65 9.67 1.06
C ILE A 17 -16.28 10.06 2.49
N ARG A 18 -16.67 9.23 3.48
CA ARG A 18 -16.39 9.47 4.90
C ARG A 18 -14.89 9.50 5.19
N VAL A 19 -14.15 8.60 4.57
CA VAL A 19 -12.71 8.42 4.81
C VAL A 19 -11.90 9.48 4.07
N LYS A 20 -12.34 9.93 2.89
CA LYS A 20 -11.62 10.92 2.06
C LYS A 20 -11.22 12.17 2.84
N GLN A 21 -12.12 12.76 3.60
CA GLN A 21 -11.82 13.95 4.40
C GLN A 21 -10.72 13.70 5.43
N ARG A 22 -10.69 12.49 6.03
CA ARG A 22 -9.66 12.09 6.96
C ARG A 22 -8.32 11.89 6.27
N LEU A 23 -8.32 11.27 5.09
CA LEU A 23 -7.12 11.10 4.26
C LEU A 23 -6.56 12.45 3.79
N GLN A 24 -7.41 13.41 3.43
CA GLN A 24 -6.97 14.74 3.02
C GLN A 24 -6.23 15.51 4.13
N ARG A 25 -6.51 15.23 5.40
CA ARG A 25 -5.74 15.81 6.52
C ARG A 25 -4.33 15.22 6.64
N LEU A 26 -4.14 13.97 6.19
CA LEU A 26 -2.86 13.26 6.26
C LEU A 26 -1.98 13.51 5.03
N PHE A 27 -2.59 13.54 3.85
CA PHE A 27 -1.90 13.53 2.57
C PHE A 27 -2.06 14.83 1.78
N GLY A 28 -2.78 15.82 2.33
CA GLY A 28 -3.17 17.03 1.61
C GLY A 28 -4.33 16.79 0.64
N PRO A 29 -4.59 17.73 -0.28
CA PRO A 29 -5.66 17.60 -1.27
C PRO A 29 -5.53 16.31 -2.07
N LEU A 30 -6.63 15.56 -2.20
CA LEU A 30 -6.71 14.30 -2.92
C LEU A 30 -7.81 14.37 -4.00
N GLU A 31 -7.48 13.88 -5.17
CA GLU A 31 -8.42 13.63 -6.27
C GLU A 31 -8.85 12.16 -6.23
N GLU A 32 -10.13 11.91 -6.52
CA GLU A 32 -10.60 10.56 -6.81
C GLU A 32 -10.10 10.16 -8.20
N THR A 33 -9.69 8.93 -8.32
CA THR A 33 -9.30 8.37 -9.62
C THR A 33 -10.53 7.92 -10.39
N ASP A 34 -10.35 7.65 -11.67
CA ASP A 34 -11.41 7.09 -12.49
C ASP A 34 -11.75 5.66 -12.06
N ALA A 35 -12.99 5.20 -12.33
CA ALA A 35 -13.46 3.88 -11.96
C ALA A 35 -12.64 2.72 -12.57
N MET A 36 -11.82 3.00 -13.58
CA MET A 36 -10.93 2.03 -14.24
C MET A 36 -9.49 2.09 -13.70
N ASP A 37 -9.19 3.06 -12.82
CA ASP A 37 -7.87 3.15 -12.18
C ASP A 37 -7.70 2.04 -11.12
N GLU A 38 -6.47 1.67 -10.85
CA GLU A 38 -6.14 0.68 -9.84
C GLU A 38 -6.16 1.24 -8.41
N PHE A 39 -6.15 2.55 -8.25
CA PHE A 39 -6.14 3.22 -6.94
C PHE A 39 -7.40 4.07 -6.78
N ASP A 40 -7.78 4.37 -5.53
CA ASP A 40 -9.02 5.13 -5.25
C ASP A 40 -8.76 6.64 -5.19
N PHE A 41 -7.56 7.05 -4.73
CA PHE A 41 -7.18 8.46 -4.61
C PHE A 41 -5.75 8.71 -5.07
N LYS A 42 -5.49 9.93 -5.55
CA LYS A 42 -4.15 10.40 -5.94
C LYS A 42 -3.95 11.90 -5.70
N ASN A 43 -2.70 12.31 -5.69
CA ASN A 43 -2.24 13.69 -5.89
C ASN A 43 -0.86 13.70 -6.57
N ASP A 44 -0.22 14.86 -6.61
CA ASP A 44 1.09 14.99 -7.25
C ASP A 44 2.18 14.09 -6.65
N ASN A 45 2.05 13.65 -5.39
CA ASN A 45 3.06 12.89 -4.69
C ASN A 45 2.65 11.46 -4.36
N PHE A 46 1.34 11.17 -4.28
CA PHE A 46 0.82 9.95 -3.68
C PHE A 46 -0.22 9.24 -4.54
N TYR A 47 -0.23 7.92 -4.48
CA TYR A 47 -1.35 7.05 -4.85
C TYR A 47 -1.83 6.30 -3.60
N ILE A 48 -3.14 6.21 -3.43
CA ILE A 48 -3.76 5.65 -2.23
C ILE A 48 -4.86 4.67 -2.64
N GLU A 49 -4.78 3.45 -2.14
CA GLU A 49 -5.83 2.42 -2.22
C GLU A 49 -6.52 2.27 -0.87
N LEU A 50 -7.83 2.41 -0.82
CA LEU A 50 -8.64 2.22 0.39
C LEU A 50 -9.22 0.82 0.45
N LYS A 51 -9.02 0.14 1.56
CA LYS A 51 -9.59 -1.18 1.84
C LYS A 51 -10.43 -1.16 3.11
N THR A 52 -11.74 -1.02 2.97
CA THR A 52 -12.66 -1.17 4.09
C THR A 52 -12.73 -2.61 4.55
N ARG A 53 -12.59 -2.83 5.86
CA ARG A 53 -12.62 -4.13 6.52
C ARG A 53 -13.73 -4.19 7.56
N ARG A 54 -14.63 -5.17 7.42
CA ARG A 54 -15.74 -5.41 8.38
C ARG A 54 -15.30 -6.23 9.60
N VAL A 55 -14.03 -6.12 9.97
CA VAL A 55 -13.41 -6.80 11.12
C VAL A 55 -12.50 -5.83 11.84
N THR A 56 -12.16 -6.14 13.09
CA THR A 56 -11.15 -5.39 13.85
C THR A 56 -9.74 -5.69 13.32
N LYS A 57 -8.79 -4.76 13.50
CA LYS A 57 -7.38 -4.90 13.11
C LYS A 57 -6.78 -6.21 13.62
N ASN A 58 -7.11 -6.56 14.86
CA ASN A 58 -6.51 -7.72 15.55
C ASN A 58 -7.23 -9.05 15.29
N LYS A 59 -8.28 -9.07 14.45
CA LYS A 59 -9.00 -10.31 14.12
C LYS A 59 -8.10 -11.35 13.44
N TYR A 60 -7.18 -10.89 12.59
CA TYR A 60 -6.24 -11.74 11.86
C TYR A 60 -4.81 -11.23 12.03
N HIS A 61 -3.81 -12.10 11.86
CA HIS A 61 -2.39 -11.73 11.91
C HIS A 61 -1.97 -10.92 10.68
N THR A 62 -2.66 -11.13 9.54
CA THR A 62 -2.38 -10.45 8.27
C THR A 62 -3.65 -9.84 7.70
N THR A 63 -3.48 -8.76 6.92
CA THR A 63 -4.47 -8.29 5.97
C THR A 63 -3.95 -8.53 4.55
N MET A 64 -4.82 -8.40 3.54
CA MET A 64 -4.41 -8.69 2.17
C MET A 64 -4.90 -7.64 1.18
N VAL A 65 -4.11 -7.46 0.12
CA VAL A 65 -4.46 -6.67 -1.08
C VAL A 65 -4.20 -7.51 -2.32
N GLY A 66 -4.85 -7.19 -3.44
CA GLY A 66 -4.57 -7.88 -4.69
C GLY A 66 -3.13 -7.65 -5.16
N GLU A 67 -2.46 -8.69 -5.63
CA GLU A 67 -1.09 -8.59 -6.17
C GLU A 67 -1.02 -7.57 -7.32
N ASN A 68 -2.05 -7.51 -8.18
CA ASN A 68 -2.12 -6.54 -9.27
C ASN A 68 -2.00 -5.08 -8.78
N LYS A 69 -2.58 -4.76 -7.62
CA LYS A 69 -2.48 -3.43 -6.99
C LYS A 69 -1.05 -3.14 -6.52
N VAL A 70 -0.39 -4.14 -5.97
CA VAL A 70 1.00 -4.03 -5.50
C VAL A 70 1.96 -3.86 -6.67
N VAL A 71 1.81 -4.67 -7.73
CA VAL A 71 2.60 -4.53 -8.97
C VAL A 71 2.45 -3.13 -9.55
N LYS A 72 1.21 -2.65 -9.69
CA LYS A 72 0.94 -1.30 -10.19
C LYS A 72 1.50 -0.21 -9.27
N GLY A 73 1.47 -0.44 -7.97
CA GLY A 73 2.08 0.44 -6.98
C GLY A 73 3.58 0.61 -7.19
N PHE A 74 4.31 -0.47 -7.48
CA PHE A 74 5.74 -0.37 -7.80
C PHE A 74 6.01 0.38 -9.10
N GLU A 75 5.15 0.28 -10.11
CA GLU A 75 5.28 1.12 -11.31
C GLU A 75 5.18 2.62 -10.97
N HIS A 76 4.26 3.00 -10.08
CA HIS A 76 4.15 4.38 -9.60
C HIS A 76 5.35 4.81 -8.76
N GLN A 77 5.91 3.92 -7.93
CA GLN A 77 7.14 4.22 -7.18
C GLN A 77 8.34 4.45 -8.11
N LEU A 78 8.47 3.68 -9.19
CA LEU A 78 9.50 3.91 -10.22
C LEU A 78 9.33 5.28 -10.91
N ALA A 79 8.11 5.80 -10.99
CA ALA A 79 7.81 7.14 -11.47
C ALA A 79 7.96 8.25 -10.40
N GLY A 80 8.55 7.92 -9.23
CA GLY A 80 8.82 8.88 -8.14
C GLY A 80 7.61 9.18 -7.25
N LYS A 81 6.55 8.38 -7.30
CA LYS A 81 5.38 8.52 -6.42
C LYS A 81 5.50 7.62 -5.20
N ARG A 82 4.95 8.02 -4.08
CA ARG A 82 4.75 7.13 -2.93
C ARG A 82 3.38 6.47 -3.02
N VAL A 83 3.28 5.23 -2.58
CA VAL A 83 2.05 4.43 -2.68
C VAL A 83 1.66 3.92 -1.31
N PHE A 84 0.40 4.14 -0.97
CA PHE A 84 -0.16 3.79 0.34
C PHE A 84 -1.40 2.91 0.18
N PHE A 85 -1.50 1.92 1.05
CA PHE A 85 -2.71 1.14 1.27
C PHE A 85 -3.29 1.54 2.61
N VAL A 86 -4.53 2.02 2.60
CA VAL A 86 -5.27 2.43 3.79
C VAL A 86 -6.28 1.36 4.12
N PHE A 87 -6.22 0.85 5.34
CA PHE A 87 -7.15 -0.15 5.86
C PHE A 87 -8.07 0.50 6.88
N ASP A 88 -9.35 0.65 6.54
CA ASP A 88 -10.38 1.14 7.44
C ASP A 88 -11.05 -0.07 8.11
N PHE A 89 -10.53 -0.44 9.27
CA PHE A 89 -11.08 -1.49 10.13
C PHE A 89 -12.26 -0.96 10.95
N VAL A 90 -13.02 -1.84 11.60
CA VAL A 90 -14.14 -1.46 12.45
C VAL A 90 -13.69 -0.62 13.65
N ASP A 91 -12.50 -0.89 14.17
CA ASP A 91 -11.95 -0.30 15.39
C ASP A 91 -10.88 0.77 15.15
N CYS A 92 -10.26 0.82 13.98
CA CYS A 92 -9.23 1.82 13.69
C CYS A 92 -8.99 1.95 12.18
N MET A 93 -8.34 3.05 11.80
CA MET A 93 -7.76 3.22 10.48
C MET A 93 -6.25 3.00 10.56
N CYS A 94 -5.71 2.24 9.61
CA CYS A 94 -4.28 1.98 9.50
C CYS A 94 -3.77 2.30 8.11
N ILE A 95 -2.49 2.62 8.01
CA ILE A 95 -1.78 2.89 6.76
C ILE A 95 -0.61 1.92 6.64
N TRP A 96 -0.40 1.42 5.43
CA TRP A 96 0.81 0.73 5.03
C TRP A 96 1.37 1.44 3.79
N GLU A 97 2.60 1.92 3.87
CA GLU A 97 3.35 2.36 2.72
C GLU A 97 3.91 1.15 2.00
N LEU A 98 3.79 1.11 0.68
CA LEU A 98 4.22 -0.05 -0.10
C LEU A 98 5.73 -0.30 0.06
N ASP A 99 6.08 -1.45 0.63
CA ASP A 99 7.45 -1.94 0.79
C ASP A 99 7.55 -3.40 0.33
N ARG A 100 8.63 -3.76 -0.34
CA ARG A 100 8.84 -5.11 -0.91
C ARG A 100 9.06 -6.18 0.15
N ASP A 101 9.61 -5.81 1.27
CA ASP A 101 10.04 -6.75 2.31
C ASP A 101 8.96 -6.99 3.38
N GLU A 102 7.80 -6.31 3.27
CA GLU A 102 6.75 -6.33 4.28
C GLU A 102 5.52 -7.20 3.94
N TYR A 103 5.55 -8.00 2.88
CA TYR A 103 4.43 -8.86 2.50
C TYR A 103 4.87 -10.21 1.92
N GLU A 104 3.94 -11.17 1.93
CA GLU A 104 4.09 -12.48 1.30
C GLU A 104 3.03 -12.68 0.23
N VAL A 105 3.40 -13.21 -0.93
CA VAL A 105 2.45 -13.55 -1.99
C VAL A 105 1.91 -14.95 -1.77
N ARG A 106 0.57 -15.08 -1.77
CA ARG A 106 -0.13 -16.36 -1.68
C ARG A 106 -1.35 -16.37 -2.59
N HIS A 107 -1.70 -17.55 -3.11
CA HIS A 107 -2.98 -17.74 -3.78
C HIS A 107 -4.11 -17.78 -2.76
N GLY A 108 -5.18 -17.07 -3.02
CA GLY A 108 -6.35 -16.99 -2.16
C GLY A 108 -7.53 -16.43 -2.93
N GLY A 109 -8.66 -16.30 -2.26
CA GLY A 109 -9.83 -15.72 -2.90
C GLY A 109 -11.12 -16.07 -2.17
N ARG A 110 -12.22 -15.52 -2.70
CA ARG A 110 -13.57 -15.77 -2.18
C ARG A 110 -14.23 -16.84 -3.03
N THR A 111 -14.86 -17.79 -2.36
CA THR A 111 -15.68 -18.85 -2.99
C THR A 111 -17.18 -18.62 -2.80
N ASP A 112 -17.56 -17.58 -2.03
CA ASP A 112 -18.93 -17.32 -1.59
C ASP A 112 -19.77 -16.48 -2.57
N ARG A 113 -19.18 -16.05 -3.71
CA ARG A 113 -19.88 -15.25 -4.75
C ARG A 113 -20.28 -16.04 -6.00
N GLY A 114 -20.23 -17.37 -5.95
CA GLY A 114 -20.72 -18.25 -7.04
C GLY A 114 -19.69 -18.57 -8.14
N ILE A 115 -18.62 -17.81 -8.26
CA ILE A 115 -17.45 -18.13 -9.08
C ILE A 115 -16.24 -18.07 -8.14
N ALA A 116 -15.44 -19.13 -8.10
CA ALA A 116 -14.22 -19.15 -7.32
C ALA A 116 -13.21 -18.13 -7.90
N GLU A 117 -13.08 -16.98 -7.28
CA GLU A 117 -12.08 -15.99 -7.64
C GLU A 117 -10.76 -16.31 -6.94
N ILE A 118 -10.04 -17.32 -7.44
CA ILE A 118 -8.69 -17.62 -6.97
C ILE A 118 -7.73 -16.68 -7.68
N LYS A 119 -7.09 -15.79 -6.93
CA LYS A 119 -6.10 -14.81 -7.42
C LYS A 119 -4.90 -14.79 -6.48
N SER A 120 -3.81 -14.19 -6.94
CA SER A 120 -2.68 -13.89 -6.08
C SER A 120 -2.96 -12.66 -5.22
N TYR A 121 -2.64 -12.76 -3.95
CA TYR A 121 -2.76 -11.68 -2.98
C TYR A 121 -1.45 -11.50 -2.21
N CYS A 122 -1.14 -10.26 -1.90
CA CYS A 122 -0.06 -9.88 -0.99
C CYS A 122 -0.63 -9.81 0.43
N TYR A 123 -0.08 -10.59 1.34
CA TYR A 123 -0.47 -10.66 2.76
C TYR A 123 0.51 -9.84 3.58
N ILE A 124 0.02 -8.77 4.17
CA ILE A 124 0.76 -7.80 4.98
C ILE A 124 0.52 -8.15 6.45
N HIS A 125 1.59 -8.37 7.23
CA HIS A 125 1.44 -8.60 8.67
C HIS A 125 0.99 -7.31 9.37
N ARG A 126 0.06 -7.43 10.33
CA ARG A 126 -0.54 -6.29 11.03
C ARG A 126 0.47 -5.37 11.74
N ASN A 127 1.67 -5.88 12.06
CA ASN A 127 2.72 -5.10 12.70
C ASN A 127 3.35 -4.05 11.77
N TYR A 128 3.21 -4.20 10.45
CA TYR A 128 3.62 -3.21 9.47
C TYR A 128 2.59 -2.10 9.26
N LEU A 129 1.39 -2.25 9.84
CA LEU A 129 0.33 -1.28 9.72
C LEU A 129 0.50 -0.19 10.79
N LEU A 130 0.65 1.05 10.36
CA LEU A 130 0.70 2.22 11.22
C LEU A 130 -0.72 2.68 11.55
N ASP A 131 -1.05 2.81 12.83
CA ASP A 131 -2.33 3.36 13.27
C ASP A 131 -2.40 4.85 12.99
N VAL A 132 -3.46 5.28 12.31
CA VAL A 132 -3.78 6.69 12.12
C VAL A 132 -4.39 7.23 13.40
N LYS A 133 -3.60 7.94 14.19
CA LYS A 133 -4.10 8.69 15.36
C LYS A 133 -4.76 9.98 14.90
N GLU A 134 -5.70 10.50 15.69
CA GLU A 134 -6.40 11.76 15.33
C GLU A 134 -5.46 12.98 15.29
N ASP A 135 -4.30 12.90 15.96
CA ASP A 135 -3.27 13.94 16.03
C ASP A 135 -2.15 13.75 14.99
N ALA A 136 -2.46 13.22 13.83
CA ALA A 136 -1.49 12.64 12.86
C ALA A 136 -0.67 13.68 12.06
N ASP A 137 -0.48 14.89 12.51
CA ASP A 137 0.45 15.87 11.92
C ASP A 137 1.92 15.37 11.85
N LYS A 138 2.21 14.18 12.41
CA LYS A 138 3.58 13.64 12.53
C LYS A 138 3.95 12.50 11.57
N ILE A 139 3.00 11.85 10.90
CA ILE A 139 3.32 10.65 10.11
C ILE A 139 4.13 10.99 8.85
N THR A 140 3.95 12.17 8.30
CA THR A 140 4.64 12.61 7.07
C THR A 140 6.08 13.05 7.33
N ALA A 141 6.40 13.61 8.48
CA ALA A 141 7.72 14.18 8.78
C ALA A 141 8.77 13.11 9.15
N GLU A 142 8.42 12.14 9.99
CA GLU A 142 9.38 11.19 10.53
C GLU A 142 9.88 10.15 9.51
N ARG A 143 9.08 9.79 8.49
CA ARG A 143 9.52 8.87 7.42
C ARG A 143 10.28 9.54 6.27
N THR A 144 10.22 10.85 6.13
CA THR A 144 11.03 11.56 5.13
C THR A 144 12.52 11.50 5.50
N GLU A 145 12.84 11.51 6.80
CA GLU A 145 14.23 11.38 7.28
C GLU A 145 14.76 9.93 7.17
N ALA A 146 13.92 8.92 7.44
CA ALA A 146 14.31 7.50 7.31
C ALA A 146 14.51 7.07 5.84
N GLY A 147 13.71 7.59 4.91
CA GLY A 147 13.83 7.31 3.47
C GLY A 147 15.15 7.83 2.87
N SER A 148 15.66 8.98 3.35
CA SER A 148 16.93 9.54 2.86
C SER A 148 18.15 8.69 3.26
N HIS A 149 18.12 8.04 4.41
CA HIS A 149 19.20 7.16 4.85
C HIS A 149 19.24 5.82 4.10
N HIS A 150 18.09 5.32 3.64
CA HIS A 150 18.05 4.08 2.86
C HIS A 150 18.54 4.28 1.42
N GLU A 151 18.19 5.40 0.77
CA GLU A 151 18.72 5.75 -0.56
C GLU A 151 20.24 5.97 -0.53
N GLU A 152 20.77 6.57 0.52
CA GLU A 152 22.20 6.79 0.67
C GLU A 152 22.97 5.49 0.91
N ALA A 153 22.42 4.56 1.70
CA ALA A 153 22.97 3.23 1.91
C ALA A 153 22.99 2.38 0.62
N VAL A 154 21.92 2.43 -0.18
CA VAL A 154 21.84 1.73 -1.48
C VAL A 154 22.83 2.33 -2.49
N ARG A 155 23.02 3.65 -2.53
CA ARG A 155 24.03 4.29 -3.38
C ARG A 155 25.45 3.94 -2.97
N GLN A 156 25.75 3.87 -1.66
CA GLN A 156 27.07 3.48 -1.16
C GLN A 156 27.39 2.02 -1.44
N ALA A 157 26.40 1.11 -1.32
CA ALA A 157 26.57 -0.30 -1.68
C ALA A 157 26.82 -0.49 -3.19
N ALA A 158 26.11 0.22 -4.06
CA ALA A 158 26.32 0.17 -5.50
C ALA A 158 27.68 0.73 -5.95
N GLN A 159 28.23 1.72 -5.25
CA GLN A 159 29.58 2.26 -5.53
C GLN A 159 30.70 1.33 -5.06
N GLN A 160 30.50 0.53 -4.02
CA GLN A 160 31.48 -0.46 -3.54
C GLN A 160 31.60 -1.68 -4.46
N ASP A 161 30.52 -2.07 -5.12
CA ASP A 161 30.51 -3.21 -6.06
C ASP A 161 31.16 -2.85 -7.42
N ALA A 162 31.00 -1.61 -7.86
CA ALA A 162 31.63 -1.11 -9.09
C ALA A 162 33.17 -0.95 -9.00
N GLY A 163 33.73 -0.93 -7.79
CA GLY A 163 35.15 -0.82 -7.55
C GLY A 163 35.95 -2.14 -7.53
N ARG A 164 35.23 -3.29 -7.53
CA ARG A 164 35.89 -4.63 -7.43
C ARG A 164 36.28 -5.26 -8.75
N ASP A 165 35.77 -4.80 -9.87
CA ASP A 165 35.97 -5.43 -11.20
C ASP A 165 37.24 -4.94 -11.95
N HIS A 166 38.12 -4.14 -11.32
CA HIS A 166 39.31 -3.59 -11.99
C HIS A 166 40.66 -4.11 -11.47
N GLN A 167 40.69 -5.26 -10.78
CA GLN A 167 41.98 -5.91 -10.40
C GLN A 167 42.03 -7.38 -10.80
N ALA A 168 41.88 -7.69 -12.08
CA ALA A 168 42.36 -8.95 -12.65
C ALA A 168 43.51 -8.61 -13.60
N GLN A 169 44.74 -8.70 -13.11
CA GLN A 169 45.95 -8.68 -13.94
C GLN A 169 46.17 -10.07 -14.57
N PRO A 170 46.57 -10.15 -15.82
CA PRO A 170 46.95 -11.43 -16.42
C PRO A 170 48.36 -11.82 -15.91
N GLU A 171 48.45 -13.04 -15.37
CA GLU A 171 49.75 -13.70 -15.18
C GLU A 171 50.20 -14.34 -16.51
N GLU A 172 51.48 -14.14 -16.84
CA GLU A 172 52.19 -14.74 -17.97
C GLU A 172 52.38 -16.27 -17.83
#